data_dab943bd085eae099e2d343bf7cf49d7
#
_entry.id   dab943bd085eae099e2d343bf7cf49d7
#
_cell.length_a   1.000
_cell.length_b   1.000
_cell.length_c   1.000
_cell.angle_alpha   90.00
_cell.angle_beta   90.00
_cell.angle_gamma   90.00
#
_symmetry.space_group_name_H-M   'P 1'
#
loop_
_entity.id
_entity.type
_entity.pdbx_description
1 polymer ?
#
loop_
_entity_poly.entity_id
_entity_poly.type
_entity_poly.pdbx_seq_one_letter_code
_entity_poly.pdbx_strand_id
1 'polypeptide(L)'
;IRKLDEHHHMTLMCRDLSEISRYARVDNTKFRLLKSNTPGSYTFILDATKEVPKRLQHPKRSTIGMRIPDHPVALALLEELGEPMSSSTLILPDEEGPLNDATHIRELLEKQVDLVIDGGAVGVVFTTVIDLTGDVPVLLRRGKGDVSPFGIEE
;
A
#
# COMPACT_ATOMS: atom_id res chain seq x y z
N ILE A 1 8.61 1.76 -14.85
CA ILE A 1 9.45 2.77 -14.21
C ILE A 1 10.24 2.13 -13.07
N ARG A 2 9.56 1.61 -12.04
CA ARG A 2 10.18 0.86 -10.97
C ARG A 2 10.39 -0.59 -11.37
N LYS A 3 11.64 -1.07 -11.36
CA LYS A 3 11.96 -2.45 -11.69
C LYS A 3 11.78 -3.31 -10.43
N LEU A 4 10.70 -4.07 -10.37
CA LEU A 4 10.35 -4.93 -9.24
C LEU A 4 10.68 -6.39 -9.59
N ASP A 5 11.12 -7.15 -8.59
CA ASP A 5 11.34 -8.58 -8.75
C ASP A 5 10.03 -9.39 -8.58
N GLU A 6 10.09 -10.69 -8.82
CA GLU A 6 8.93 -11.59 -8.71
C GLU A 6 8.42 -11.79 -7.28
N HIS A 7 9.22 -11.41 -6.27
CA HIS A 7 8.86 -11.53 -4.86
C HIS A 7 8.23 -10.27 -4.29
N HIS A 8 8.19 -9.19 -5.07
CA HIS A 8 7.58 -7.95 -4.63
C HIS A 8 6.06 -8.08 -4.51
N HIS A 9 5.51 -7.69 -3.35
CA HIS A 9 4.07 -7.59 -3.18
C HIS A 9 3.55 -6.32 -3.85
N MET A 10 2.60 -6.49 -4.78
CA MET A 10 1.83 -5.35 -5.27
C MET A 10 0.91 -4.85 -4.16
N THR A 11 0.65 -3.55 -4.13
CA THR A 11 -0.21 -2.93 -3.13
C THR A 11 -1.45 -2.36 -3.80
N LEU A 12 -2.62 -2.66 -3.23
CA LEU A 12 -3.86 -2.00 -3.56
C LEU A 12 -4.15 -0.91 -2.54
N MET A 13 -4.33 0.32 -3.02
CA MET A 13 -4.87 1.39 -2.19
C MET A 13 -6.39 1.31 -2.23
N CYS A 14 -6.99 1.28 -1.04
CA CYS A 14 -8.43 1.22 -0.84
C CYS A 14 -8.92 2.47 -0.11
N ARG A 15 -10.17 2.87 -0.35
CA ARG A 15 -10.77 4.03 0.33
C ARG A 15 -11.28 3.70 1.73
N ASP A 16 -11.68 2.45 1.97
CA ASP A 16 -12.28 2.02 3.24
C ASP A 16 -12.11 0.51 3.48
N LEU A 17 -12.57 0.06 4.64
CA LEU A 17 -12.51 -1.34 5.05
C LEU A 17 -13.42 -2.24 4.22
N SER A 18 -14.52 -1.73 3.69
CA SER A 18 -15.42 -2.49 2.83
C SER A 18 -14.70 -2.94 1.56
N GLU A 19 -13.90 -2.05 0.96
CA GLU A 19 -13.07 -2.41 -0.18
C GLU A 19 -12.02 -3.46 0.19
N ILE A 20 -11.33 -3.29 1.32
CA ILE A 20 -10.37 -4.30 1.78
C ILE A 20 -11.04 -5.66 1.90
N SER A 21 -12.19 -5.74 2.55
CA SER A 21 -12.92 -7.00 2.77
C SER A 21 -13.40 -7.67 1.48
N ARG A 22 -13.58 -6.91 0.41
CA ARG A 22 -13.93 -7.45 -0.91
C ARG A 22 -12.75 -8.12 -1.59
N TYR A 23 -11.55 -7.56 -1.45
CA TYR A 23 -10.36 -8.00 -2.17
C TYR A 23 -9.41 -8.86 -1.34
N ALA A 24 -9.61 -8.90 -0.02
CA ALA A 24 -8.79 -9.70 0.89
C ALA A 24 -9.67 -10.48 1.88
N ARG A 25 -9.15 -11.62 2.32
CA ARG A 25 -9.81 -12.42 3.37
C ARG A 25 -9.49 -11.84 4.73
N VAL A 26 -10.51 -11.39 5.43
CA VAL A 26 -10.39 -10.70 6.71
C VAL A 26 -11.35 -11.32 7.72
N ASP A 27 -10.81 -12.00 8.73
CA ASP A 27 -11.60 -12.46 9.88
C ASP A 27 -11.86 -11.32 10.88
N ASN A 28 -12.63 -11.60 11.93
CA ASN A 28 -12.99 -10.58 12.92
C ASN A 28 -11.78 -9.99 13.65
N THR A 29 -10.78 -10.80 13.96
CA THR A 29 -9.57 -10.34 14.64
C THR A 29 -8.76 -9.40 13.76
N LYS A 30 -8.56 -9.78 12.51
CA LYS A 30 -7.86 -8.95 11.51
C LYS A 30 -8.65 -7.66 11.22
N PHE A 31 -9.96 -7.76 11.10
CA PHE A 31 -10.83 -6.60 10.88
C PHE A 31 -10.67 -5.56 12.00
N ARG A 32 -10.64 -5.97 13.26
CA ARG A 32 -10.45 -5.05 14.38
C ARG A 32 -9.10 -4.34 14.32
N LEU A 33 -8.03 -5.07 13.98
CA LEU A 33 -6.70 -4.48 13.81
C LEU A 33 -6.69 -3.45 12.69
N LEU A 34 -7.29 -3.77 11.56
CA LEU A 34 -7.41 -2.86 10.43
C LEU A 34 -8.22 -1.61 10.80
N LYS A 35 -9.37 -1.79 11.44
CA LYS A 35 -10.25 -0.69 11.82
C LYS A 35 -9.59 0.30 12.78
N SER A 36 -8.80 -0.20 13.73
CA SER A 36 -8.13 0.64 14.72
C SER A 36 -6.93 1.39 14.14
N ASN A 37 -6.38 0.97 13.00
CA ASN A 37 -5.13 1.48 12.46
C ASN A 37 -5.23 2.06 11.05
N THR A 38 -6.45 2.24 10.54
CA THR A 38 -6.67 2.84 9.22
C THR A 38 -7.63 4.03 9.30
N PRO A 39 -7.45 5.06 8.45
CA PRO A 39 -6.32 5.24 7.53
C PRO A 39 -4.98 5.43 8.25
N GLY A 40 -3.88 5.13 7.60
CA GLY A 40 -2.57 5.24 8.24
C GLY A 40 -1.42 4.79 7.35
N SER A 41 -0.22 4.87 7.91
CA SER A 41 1.04 4.57 7.21
C SER A 41 1.40 3.09 7.31
N TYR A 42 0.46 2.24 6.94
CA TYR A 42 0.63 0.78 6.95
C TYR A 42 0.34 0.19 5.59
N THR A 43 1.04 -0.90 5.29
CA THR A 43 0.70 -1.85 4.24
C THR A 43 0.49 -3.20 4.91
N PHE A 44 -0.69 -3.75 4.75
CA PHE A 44 -1.05 -5.04 5.33
C PHE A 44 -1.01 -6.11 4.24
N ILE A 45 -0.26 -7.18 4.49
CA ILE A 45 -0.24 -8.35 3.61
C ILE A 45 -1.35 -9.29 4.05
N LEU A 46 -2.25 -9.59 3.13
CA LEU A 46 -3.45 -10.40 3.37
C LEU A 46 -3.61 -11.43 2.26
N ASP A 47 -4.33 -12.51 2.55
CA ASP A 47 -4.72 -13.47 1.52
C ASP A 47 -5.71 -12.81 0.56
N ALA A 48 -5.41 -12.88 -0.74
CA ALA A 48 -6.25 -12.28 -1.76
C ALA A 48 -7.50 -13.12 -2.01
N THR A 49 -8.63 -12.45 -2.27
CA THR A 49 -9.82 -13.11 -2.81
C THR A 49 -9.68 -13.25 -4.34
N LYS A 50 -10.59 -14.00 -4.96
CA LYS A 50 -10.65 -14.12 -6.43
C LYS A 50 -10.95 -12.80 -7.14
N GLU A 51 -11.40 -11.77 -6.42
CA GLU A 51 -11.63 -10.43 -6.97
C GLU A 51 -10.33 -9.71 -7.35
N VAL A 52 -9.18 -10.14 -6.77
CA VAL A 52 -7.87 -9.60 -7.14
C VAL A 52 -7.35 -10.35 -8.37
N PRO A 53 -7.04 -9.64 -9.48
CA PRO A 53 -6.42 -10.28 -10.63
C PRO A 53 -5.14 -11.04 -10.24
N LYS A 54 -4.96 -12.24 -10.79
CA LYS A 54 -3.79 -13.08 -10.46
C LYS A 54 -2.46 -12.39 -10.70
N ARG A 55 -2.38 -11.51 -11.71
CA ARG A 55 -1.15 -10.76 -12.01
C ARG A 55 -0.74 -9.79 -10.89
N LEU A 56 -1.67 -9.40 -10.03
CA LEU A 56 -1.41 -8.51 -8.90
C LEU A 56 -1.11 -9.27 -7.60
N GLN A 57 -1.42 -10.55 -7.53
CA GLN A 57 -1.15 -11.38 -6.37
C GLN A 57 0.31 -11.86 -6.36
N HIS A 58 0.82 -12.13 -5.17
CA HIS A 58 2.11 -12.81 -5.05
C HIS A 58 2.03 -14.18 -5.74
N PRO A 59 2.95 -14.51 -6.65
CA PRO A 59 2.81 -15.70 -7.52
C PRO A 59 2.78 -17.02 -6.78
N LYS A 60 3.41 -17.11 -5.60
CA LYS A 60 3.47 -18.36 -4.81
C LYS A 60 2.49 -18.39 -3.64
N ARG A 61 2.17 -17.25 -3.05
CA ARG A 61 1.39 -17.15 -1.80
C ARG A 61 -0.04 -16.74 -1.99
N SER A 62 -0.40 -16.24 -3.16
CA SER A 62 -1.73 -15.67 -3.45
C SER A 62 -2.10 -14.55 -2.48
N THR A 63 -1.14 -13.73 -2.11
CA THR A 63 -1.30 -12.60 -1.20
C THR A 63 -1.25 -11.27 -1.93
N ILE A 64 -1.73 -10.24 -1.29
CA ILE A 64 -1.75 -8.87 -1.80
C ILE A 64 -1.49 -7.89 -0.66
N GLY A 65 -0.73 -6.83 -0.92
CA GLY A 65 -0.61 -5.71 0.01
C GLY A 65 -1.83 -4.80 -0.09
N MET A 66 -2.39 -4.42 1.05
CA MET A 66 -3.56 -3.55 1.15
C MET A 66 -3.23 -2.35 2.02
N ARG A 67 -3.69 -1.17 1.61
CA ARG A 67 -3.54 0.04 2.44
C ARG A 67 -4.71 0.99 2.24
N ILE A 68 -5.01 1.75 3.29
CA ILE A 68 -5.88 2.93 3.24
C ILE A 68 -4.98 4.13 3.53
N PRO A 69 -4.65 4.94 2.53
CA PRO A 69 -3.71 6.05 2.72
C PRO A 69 -4.31 7.14 3.60
N ASP A 70 -3.50 7.73 4.47
CA ASP A 70 -3.89 8.90 5.26
C ASP A 70 -3.43 10.17 4.53
N HIS A 71 -4.03 10.43 3.39
CA HIS A 71 -3.75 11.61 2.58
C HIS A 71 -5.02 12.06 1.84
N PRO A 72 -5.43 13.32 1.98
CA PRO A 72 -6.70 13.79 1.44
C PRO A 72 -6.78 13.69 -0.09
N VAL A 73 -5.69 13.92 -0.81
CA VAL A 73 -5.68 13.82 -2.28
C VAL A 73 -5.84 12.36 -2.73
N ALA A 74 -5.11 11.44 -2.11
CA ALA A 74 -5.24 10.02 -2.44
C ALA A 74 -6.62 9.47 -2.12
N LEU A 75 -7.20 9.84 -0.97
CA LEU A 75 -8.55 9.43 -0.59
C LEU A 75 -9.62 10.02 -1.51
N ALA A 76 -9.50 11.29 -1.90
CA ALA A 76 -10.40 11.92 -2.84
C ALA A 76 -10.37 11.24 -4.22
N LEU A 77 -9.18 10.89 -4.68
CA LEU A 77 -9.00 10.18 -5.95
C LEU A 77 -9.66 8.79 -5.91
N LEU A 78 -9.46 8.04 -4.83
CA LEU A 78 -10.08 6.72 -4.64
C LEU A 78 -11.60 6.82 -4.56
N GLU A 79 -12.13 7.81 -3.88
CA GLU A 79 -13.57 8.05 -3.77
C GLU A 79 -14.18 8.34 -5.14
N GLU A 80 -13.55 9.19 -5.93
CA GLU A 80 -14.01 9.54 -7.28
C GLU A 80 -13.90 8.36 -8.24
N LEU A 81 -12.83 7.57 -8.16
CA LEU A 81 -12.63 6.39 -8.98
C LEU A 81 -13.64 5.29 -8.66
N GLY A 82 -14.03 5.14 -7.40
CA GLY A 82 -15.00 4.14 -6.94
C GLY A 82 -14.47 2.71 -6.88
N GLU A 83 -13.16 2.51 -7.05
CA GLU A 83 -12.51 1.21 -6.97
C GLU A 83 -11.05 1.35 -6.49
N PRO A 84 -10.41 0.27 -6.00
CA PRO A 84 -9.03 0.32 -5.56
C PRO A 84 -8.06 0.63 -6.70
N MET A 85 -6.92 1.21 -6.35
CA MET A 85 -5.82 1.45 -7.28
C MET A 85 -4.61 0.60 -6.91
N SER A 86 -4.02 -0.04 -7.91
CA SER A 86 -2.70 -0.65 -7.75
C SER A 86 -1.66 0.45 -7.59
N SER A 87 -0.78 0.31 -6.62
CA SER A 87 0.20 1.35 -6.31
C SER A 87 1.56 0.78 -5.96
N SER A 88 2.57 1.61 -6.13
CA SER A 88 3.94 1.33 -5.73
C SER A 88 4.62 2.65 -5.37
N THR A 89 5.56 2.59 -4.44
CA THR A 89 6.41 3.75 -4.14
C THR A 89 7.25 4.10 -5.35
N LEU A 90 7.32 5.38 -5.69
CA LEU A 90 8.12 5.85 -6.81
C LEU A 90 9.60 5.94 -6.41
N ILE A 91 10.35 4.92 -6.78
CA ILE A 91 11.80 4.86 -6.65
C ILE A 91 12.37 4.53 -8.03
N LEU A 92 13.23 5.39 -8.56
CA LEU A 92 13.90 5.09 -9.82
C LEU A 92 14.98 4.03 -9.61
N PRO A 93 15.31 3.22 -10.63
CA PRO A 93 16.23 2.08 -10.46
C PRO A 93 17.61 2.40 -9.87
N ASP A 94 18.12 3.60 -10.12
CA ASP A 94 19.44 4.01 -9.65
C ASP A 94 19.40 4.98 -8.45
N GLU A 95 18.21 5.16 -7.84
CA GLU A 95 18.02 6.06 -6.72
C GLU A 95 17.91 5.29 -5.39
N GLU A 96 18.44 5.87 -4.32
CA GLU A 96 18.42 5.25 -2.99
C GLU A 96 17.09 5.44 -2.25
N GLY A 97 16.28 6.40 -2.67
CA GLY A 97 15.03 6.72 -1.99
C GLY A 97 13.93 7.21 -2.92
N PRO A 98 12.71 7.37 -2.38
CA PRO A 98 11.57 7.79 -3.17
C PRO A 98 11.65 9.27 -3.58
N LEU A 99 11.10 9.56 -4.76
CA LEU A 99 10.87 10.93 -5.21
C LEU A 99 9.64 11.51 -4.49
N ASN A 100 9.72 12.76 -4.06
CA ASN A 100 8.65 13.41 -3.30
C ASN A 100 8.29 14.84 -3.76
N ASP A 101 8.96 15.34 -4.78
CA ASP A 101 8.71 16.67 -5.36
C ASP A 101 8.01 16.53 -6.70
N ALA A 102 6.76 16.99 -6.80
CA ALA A 102 5.95 16.85 -8.00
C ALA A 102 6.56 17.53 -9.22
N THR A 103 7.21 18.67 -9.08
CA THR A 103 7.87 19.37 -10.18
C THR A 103 9.03 18.54 -10.72
N HIS A 104 9.86 17.99 -9.84
CA HIS A 104 10.98 17.12 -10.20
C HIS A 104 10.49 15.81 -10.85
N ILE A 105 9.45 15.20 -10.29
CA ILE A 105 8.82 14.00 -10.86
C ILE A 105 8.32 14.28 -12.27
N ARG A 106 7.65 15.40 -12.49
CA ARG A 106 7.14 15.80 -13.79
C ARG A 106 8.30 15.96 -14.79
N GLU A 107 9.36 16.66 -14.42
CA GLU A 107 10.52 16.86 -15.29
C GLU A 107 11.14 15.53 -15.73
N LEU A 108 11.24 14.55 -14.83
CA LEU A 108 11.85 13.26 -15.12
C LEU A 108 10.92 12.31 -15.90
N LEU A 109 9.63 12.34 -15.64
CA LEU A 109 8.70 11.26 -16.00
C LEU A 109 7.53 11.70 -16.88
N GLU A 110 7.38 12.97 -17.23
CA GLU A 110 6.19 13.46 -17.97
C GLU A 110 5.93 12.72 -19.28
N LYS A 111 6.95 12.16 -19.93
CA LYS A 111 6.81 11.37 -21.15
C LYS A 111 6.49 9.88 -20.90
N GLN A 112 6.57 9.44 -19.66
CA GLN A 112 6.37 8.03 -19.26
C GLN A 112 5.10 7.79 -18.46
N VAL A 113 4.47 8.86 -17.95
CA VAL A 113 3.22 8.78 -17.18
C VAL A 113 2.15 9.65 -17.83
N ASP A 114 0.90 9.29 -17.62
CA ASP A 114 -0.23 10.03 -18.18
C ASP A 114 -0.52 11.32 -17.43
N LEU A 115 -0.24 11.32 -16.11
CA LEU A 115 -0.58 12.44 -15.23
C LEU A 115 0.34 12.46 -14.02
N VAL A 116 0.69 13.66 -13.59
CA VAL A 116 1.32 13.91 -12.29
C VAL A 116 0.39 14.76 -11.45
N ILE A 117 0.01 14.27 -10.28
CA ILE A 117 -0.86 15.00 -9.35
C ILE A 117 0.02 15.54 -8.22
N ASP A 118 0.02 16.87 -8.09
CA ASP A 118 0.74 17.54 -7.02
C ASP A 118 -0.12 17.59 -5.75
N GLY A 119 0.19 16.72 -4.81
CA GLY A 119 -0.44 16.67 -3.48
C GLY A 119 0.35 17.42 -2.40
N GLY A 120 1.31 18.24 -2.79
CA GLY A 120 2.23 18.89 -1.86
C GLY A 120 3.44 18.01 -1.54
N ALA A 121 4.32 18.51 -0.70
CA ALA A 121 5.47 17.75 -0.23
C ALA A 121 5.01 16.60 0.69
N VAL A 122 5.47 15.40 0.39
CA VAL A 122 5.18 14.20 1.20
C VAL A 122 6.46 13.70 1.84
N GLY A 123 6.31 12.93 2.92
CA GLY A 123 7.45 12.31 3.59
C GLY A 123 8.13 11.24 2.72
N VAL A 124 9.38 10.96 3.03
CA VAL A 124 10.17 9.92 2.37
C VAL A 124 10.24 8.62 3.18
N VAL A 125 9.58 8.57 4.32
CA VAL A 125 9.53 7.37 5.17
C VAL A 125 8.48 6.41 4.63
N PHE A 126 8.90 5.18 4.41
CA PHE A 126 8.01 4.12 3.91
C PHE A 126 6.92 3.75 4.92
N THR A 127 5.86 3.10 4.42
CA THR A 127 4.87 2.46 5.27
C THR A 127 5.49 1.32 6.07
N THR A 128 4.95 1.06 7.25
CA THR A 128 5.20 -0.17 7.99
C THR A 128 4.45 -1.31 7.33
N VAL A 129 5.13 -2.42 7.04
CA VAL A 129 4.53 -3.59 6.39
C VAL A 129 4.31 -4.68 7.41
N ILE A 130 3.06 -5.04 7.62
CA ILE A 130 2.62 -6.08 8.56
C ILE A 130 1.99 -7.23 7.79
N ASP A 131 2.49 -8.43 7.98
CA ASP A 131 1.89 -9.66 7.46
C ASP A 131 0.79 -10.13 8.42
N LEU A 132 -0.45 -10.15 7.94
CA LEU A 132 -1.61 -10.62 8.68
C LEU A 132 -2.15 -11.95 8.14
N THR A 133 -1.41 -12.67 7.31
CA THR A 133 -1.86 -13.94 6.75
C THR A 133 -1.90 -15.08 7.78
N GLY A 134 -1.03 -15.04 8.79
CA GLY A 134 -0.97 -16.03 9.86
C GLY A 134 -1.85 -15.69 11.06
N ASP A 135 -1.72 -16.48 12.11
CA ASP A 135 -2.47 -16.29 13.36
C ASP A 135 -1.97 -15.10 14.18
N VAL A 136 -0.74 -14.71 13.97
CA VAL A 136 -0.07 -13.59 14.67
C VAL A 136 0.48 -12.60 13.66
N PRO A 137 0.32 -11.28 13.90
CA PRO A 137 0.96 -10.29 13.04
C PRO A 137 2.49 -10.42 13.02
N VAL A 138 3.07 -10.31 11.82
CA VAL A 138 4.52 -10.38 11.62
C VAL A 138 4.99 -9.10 10.94
N LEU A 139 6.00 -8.44 11.54
CA LEU A 139 6.62 -7.27 10.95
C LEU A 139 7.54 -7.68 9.79
N LEU A 140 7.23 -7.22 8.59
CA LEU A 140 8.07 -7.43 7.41
C LEU A 140 9.00 -6.24 7.14
N ARG A 141 8.54 -5.03 7.43
CA ARG A 141 9.34 -3.82 7.28
C ARG A 141 8.87 -2.76 8.27
N ARG A 142 9.79 -2.26 9.06
CA ARG A 142 9.52 -1.12 9.93
C ARG A 142 9.51 0.16 9.10
N GLY A 143 8.49 0.97 9.27
CA GLY A 143 8.33 2.24 8.60
C GLY A 143 7.72 3.28 9.53
N LYS A 144 6.89 4.16 8.99
CA LYS A 144 6.29 5.27 9.74
C LYS A 144 5.21 4.80 10.73
N GLY A 145 4.49 3.71 10.41
CA GLY A 145 3.40 3.21 11.27
C GLY A 145 3.93 2.57 12.56
N ASP A 146 3.28 2.85 13.69
CA ASP A 146 3.61 2.28 15.00
C ASP A 146 3.33 0.77 14.99
N VAL A 147 4.26 -0.02 15.55
CA VAL A 147 4.16 -1.48 15.59
C VAL A 147 3.50 -2.00 16.86
N SER A 148 3.41 -1.20 17.91
CA SER A 148 2.86 -1.61 19.20
C SER A 148 1.41 -2.10 19.16
N PRO A 149 0.51 -1.54 18.31
CA PRO A 149 -0.87 -2.03 18.18
C PRO A 149 -0.98 -3.48 17.72
N PHE A 150 0.09 -4.03 17.12
CA PHE A 150 0.12 -5.39 16.58
C PHE A 150 0.83 -6.38 17.52
N GLY A 151 1.14 -5.94 18.74
CA GLY A 151 1.86 -6.78 19.70
C GLY A 151 3.33 -7.01 19.36
N ILE A 152 3.92 -6.13 18.57
CA ILE A 152 5.32 -6.16 18.17
C ILE A 152 6.08 -5.14 19.03
N GLU A 153 7.15 -5.59 19.66
CA GLU A 153 8.01 -4.71 20.47
C GLU A 153 8.87 -3.80 19.57
N GLU A 154 9.14 -2.59 20.09
CA GLU A 154 10.01 -1.62 19.43
C GLU A 154 11.49 -1.99 19.46
#